data_96ef27db36d762cf8aecb3febd603a94
#
_entry.id   96ef27db36d762cf8aecb3febd603a94
#
_cell.length_a   1.000
_cell.length_b   1.000
_cell.length_c   1.000
_cell.angle_alpha   90.00
_cell.angle_beta   90.00
_cell.angle_gamma   90.00
#
_symmetry.space_group_name_H-M   'P 1'
#
loop_
_entity.id
_entity.type
_entity.pdbx_description
1 polymer ?
#
loop_
_entity_poly.entity_id
_entity_poly.type
_entity_poly.pdbx_seq_one_letter_code
_entity_poly.pdbx_strand_id
1 'polypeptide(L)'
;MKQQLILVSAFLLSACDLQLPKNNTRVIDTALQYKGLHEVEDKQVLQQYLGIDPSRIEWCAAFVNNVLDESGIASIEAEGYEYPLLARGYFTWGYGVDKSQIQFGDVVLFSRGTAGWQGHVGFYVGTTHDGLWNILGGNQNDKVGIDSFRPEYAMQVRRHTEFSHIYQKK
;
A
#
# COMPACT_ATOMS: atom_id res chain seq x y z
N MET A 1 11.09 -38.31 56.49
CA MET A 1 11.36 -38.10 55.04
C MET A 1 10.35 -37.04 54.59
N LYS A 2 10.83 -35.78 54.36
CA LYS A 2 9.98 -34.66 53.89
C LYS A 2 10.20 -34.55 52.38
N GLN A 3 9.14 -34.79 51.58
CA GLN A 3 9.13 -34.51 50.13
C GLN A 3 8.90 -33.00 49.94
N GLN A 4 9.86 -32.34 49.30
CA GLN A 4 9.71 -30.98 48.84
C GLN A 4 9.04 -31.03 47.47
N LEU A 5 7.86 -30.38 47.36
CA LEU A 5 7.17 -30.12 46.10
C LEU A 5 7.82 -28.93 45.39
N ILE A 6 8.46 -29.17 44.26
CA ILE A 6 8.99 -28.09 43.41
C ILE A 6 7.83 -27.59 42.53
N LEU A 7 7.35 -26.39 42.80
CA LEU A 7 6.42 -25.67 41.93
C LEU A 7 7.21 -25.13 40.71
N VAL A 8 7.02 -25.74 39.56
CA VAL A 8 7.50 -25.17 38.29
C VAL A 8 6.48 -24.13 37.84
N SER A 9 6.84 -22.87 38.00
CA SER A 9 6.05 -21.74 37.51
C SER A 9 6.25 -21.65 35.98
N ALA A 10 5.23 -22.07 35.20
CA ALA A 10 5.20 -21.89 33.75
C ALA A 10 4.94 -20.39 33.46
N PHE A 11 5.96 -19.66 33.06
CA PHE A 11 5.82 -18.35 32.44
C PHE A 11 5.19 -18.54 31.05
N LEU A 12 3.89 -18.27 30.97
CA LEU A 12 3.20 -18.07 29.68
C LEU A 12 3.71 -16.76 29.09
N LEU A 13 4.66 -16.85 28.16
CA LEU A 13 4.98 -15.75 27.26
C LEU A 13 3.75 -15.52 26.39
N SER A 14 2.98 -14.48 26.73
CA SER A 14 1.96 -13.94 25.87
C SER A 14 2.65 -13.43 24.60
N ALA A 15 2.58 -14.21 23.53
CA ALA A 15 2.91 -13.73 22.20
C ALA A 15 1.96 -12.56 21.91
N CYS A 16 2.48 -11.36 21.91
CA CYS A 16 1.76 -10.19 21.42
C CYS A 16 1.59 -10.40 19.91
N ASP A 17 0.47 -10.99 19.51
CA ASP A 17 0.06 -11.04 18.11
C ASP A 17 -0.10 -9.59 17.63
N LEU A 18 0.93 -9.08 16.96
CA LEU A 18 0.87 -7.84 16.18
C LEU A 18 -0.06 -8.10 15.00
N GLN A 19 -1.35 -8.06 15.25
CA GLN A 19 -2.36 -8.21 14.22
C GLN A 19 -2.37 -6.92 13.40
N LEU A 20 -1.88 -7.00 12.15
CA LEU A 20 -1.99 -5.89 11.20
C LEU A 20 -3.45 -5.44 11.09
N PRO A 21 -3.70 -4.15 10.90
CA PRO A 21 -5.07 -3.64 10.70
C PRO A 21 -5.74 -4.39 9.56
N LYS A 22 -6.91 -4.98 9.80
CA LYS A 22 -7.62 -5.84 8.83
C LYS A 22 -7.82 -5.16 7.46
N ASN A 23 -8.02 -3.84 7.45
CA ASN A 23 -8.22 -3.09 6.21
C ASN A 23 -6.93 -2.97 5.39
N ASN A 24 -5.77 -2.75 6.03
CA ASN A 24 -4.49 -2.70 5.34
C ASN A 24 -4.15 -4.05 4.70
N THR A 25 -4.39 -5.15 5.41
CA THR A 25 -4.18 -6.50 4.88
C THR A 25 -5.08 -6.75 3.67
N ARG A 26 -6.37 -6.37 3.76
CA ARG A 26 -7.31 -6.54 2.65
C ARG A 26 -6.89 -5.78 1.38
N VAL A 27 -6.43 -4.52 1.52
CA VAL A 27 -5.93 -3.73 0.38
C VAL A 27 -4.74 -4.42 -0.28
N ILE A 28 -3.80 -4.91 0.50
CA ILE A 28 -2.64 -5.59 -0.06
C ILE A 28 -3.00 -6.95 -0.65
N ASP A 29 -3.89 -7.71 -0.01
CA ASP A 29 -4.38 -9.00 -0.54
C ASP A 29 -5.11 -8.79 -1.87
N THR A 30 -5.92 -7.73 -2.00
CA THR A 30 -6.55 -7.33 -3.27
C THR A 30 -5.50 -7.01 -4.32
N ALA A 31 -4.53 -6.15 -4.01
CA ALA A 31 -3.48 -5.77 -4.97
C ALA A 31 -2.64 -6.97 -5.44
N LEU A 32 -2.37 -7.92 -4.55
CA LEU A 32 -1.57 -9.12 -4.86
C LEU A 32 -2.26 -10.08 -5.84
N GLN A 33 -3.60 -10.04 -5.98
CA GLN A 33 -4.32 -10.86 -6.96
C GLN A 33 -3.94 -10.50 -8.40
N TYR A 34 -3.50 -9.26 -8.63
CA TYR A 34 -3.10 -8.75 -9.94
C TYR A 34 -1.59 -8.79 -10.17
N LYS A 35 -0.80 -9.21 -9.18
CA LYS A 35 0.66 -9.23 -9.27
C LYS A 35 1.15 -10.07 -10.43
N GLY A 36 2.00 -9.47 -11.25
CA GLY A 36 2.60 -10.10 -12.44
C GLY A 36 1.88 -9.76 -13.73
N LEU A 37 0.65 -9.23 -13.70
CA LEU A 37 -0.02 -8.81 -14.92
C LEU A 37 0.78 -7.71 -15.62
N HIS A 38 1.05 -7.91 -16.91
CA HIS A 38 1.88 -7.05 -17.76
C HIS A 38 1.02 -6.30 -18.78
N GLU A 39 1.32 -5.00 -19.00
CA GLU A 39 0.48 -4.13 -19.85
C GLU A 39 0.39 -4.54 -21.32
N VAL A 40 1.34 -5.32 -21.81
CA VAL A 40 1.35 -5.84 -23.17
C VAL A 40 0.79 -7.28 -23.23
N GLU A 41 1.34 -8.16 -22.39
CA GLU A 41 1.01 -9.58 -22.39
C GLU A 41 -0.40 -9.85 -21.88
N ASP A 42 -0.83 -9.11 -20.83
CA ASP A 42 -2.13 -9.22 -20.18
C ASP A 42 -3.02 -8.00 -20.44
N LYS A 43 -2.76 -7.28 -21.55
CA LYS A 43 -3.41 -6.01 -21.86
C LYS A 43 -4.92 -6.03 -21.69
N GLN A 44 -5.59 -7.06 -22.21
CA GLN A 44 -7.05 -7.14 -22.15
C GLN A 44 -7.56 -7.23 -20.71
N VAL A 45 -6.90 -8.02 -19.86
CA VAL A 45 -7.25 -8.17 -18.45
C VAL A 45 -7.03 -6.86 -17.70
N LEU A 46 -5.85 -6.24 -17.88
CA LEU A 46 -5.54 -4.95 -17.26
C LEU A 46 -6.46 -3.84 -17.74
N GLN A 47 -6.76 -3.76 -19.04
CA GLN A 47 -7.67 -2.76 -19.57
C GLN A 47 -9.08 -2.90 -18.99
N GLN A 48 -9.57 -4.12 -18.85
CA GLN A 48 -10.87 -4.39 -18.22
C GLN A 48 -10.86 -3.98 -16.75
N TYR A 49 -9.79 -4.30 -16.02
CA TYR A 49 -9.65 -3.97 -14.60
C TYR A 49 -9.49 -2.47 -14.37
N LEU A 50 -8.61 -1.82 -15.14
CA LEU A 50 -8.26 -0.40 -14.95
C LEU A 50 -9.30 0.57 -15.56
N GLY A 51 -10.16 0.10 -16.48
CA GLY A 51 -11.07 0.96 -17.23
C GLY A 51 -10.40 1.86 -18.28
N ILE A 52 -9.09 1.73 -18.48
CA ILE A 52 -8.26 2.53 -19.39
C ILE A 52 -7.34 1.63 -20.21
N ASP A 53 -6.77 2.14 -21.31
CA ASP A 53 -5.74 1.42 -22.08
C ASP A 53 -4.37 1.59 -21.41
N PRO A 54 -3.82 0.56 -20.74
CA PRO A 54 -2.57 0.68 -19.99
C PRO A 54 -1.34 0.95 -20.88
N SER A 55 -1.42 0.60 -22.16
CA SER A 55 -0.32 0.86 -23.11
C SER A 55 -0.25 2.30 -23.63
N ARG A 56 -1.18 3.16 -23.22
CA ARG A 56 -1.28 4.56 -23.67
C ARG A 56 -1.21 5.58 -22.54
N ILE A 57 -1.48 5.17 -21.33
CA ILE A 57 -1.63 6.06 -20.17
C ILE A 57 -0.86 5.46 -19.00
N GLU A 58 -0.10 6.29 -18.28
CA GLU A 58 0.51 5.90 -17.01
C GLU A 58 -0.58 5.46 -16.03
N TRP A 59 -0.54 4.23 -15.56
CA TRP A 59 -1.67 3.61 -14.87
C TRP A 59 -1.45 3.28 -13.39
N CYS A 60 -0.37 3.79 -12.78
CA CYS A 60 -0.12 3.54 -11.36
C CYS A 60 -1.26 4.07 -10.46
N ALA A 61 -1.82 5.26 -10.76
CA ALA A 61 -2.94 5.80 -10.00
C ALA A 61 -4.26 5.04 -10.24
N ALA A 62 -4.56 4.67 -11.50
CA ALA A 62 -5.71 3.83 -11.81
C ALA A 62 -5.68 2.50 -11.05
N PHE A 63 -4.49 1.88 -10.96
CA PHE A 63 -4.33 0.65 -10.18
C PHE A 63 -4.64 0.86 -8.70
N VAL A 64 -4.09 1.92 -8.09
CA VAL A 64 -4.35 2.23 -6.67
C VAL A 64 -5.82 2.55 -6.43
N ASN A 65 -6.49 3.31 -7.33
CA ASN A 65 -7.93 3.59 -7.25
C ASN A 65 -8.72 2.29 -7.17
N ASN A 66 -8.54 1.41 -8.16
CA ASN A 66 -9.33 0.17 -8.25
C ASN A 66 -9.09 -0.76 -7.07
N VAL A 67 -7.84 -0.89 -6.60
CA VAL A 67 -7.51 -1.69 -5.42
C VAL A 67 -8.21 -1.15 -4.16
N LEU A 68 -8.20 0.16 -3.95
CA LEU A 68 -8.87 0.80 -2.81
C LEU A 68 -10.38 0.58 -2.89
N ASP A 69 -11.01 0.88 -4.02
CA ASP A 69 -12.45 0.78 -4.20
C ASP A 69 -12.93 -0.68 -4.07
N GLU A 70 -12.22 -1.65 -4.66
CA GLU A 70 -12.50 -3.08 -4.49
C GLU A 70 -12.33 -3.52 -3.03
N SER A 71 -11.43 -2.88 -2.30
CA SER A 71 -11.23 -3.10 -0.87
C SER A 71 -12.25 -2.36 0.01
N GLY A 72 -13.21 -1.63 -0.57
CA GLY A 72 -14.24 -0.86 0.14
C GLY A 72 -13.71 0.41 0.78
N ILE A 73 -12.63 0.98 0.26
CA ILE A 73 -12.04 2.24 0.70
C ILE A 73 -12.12 3.22 -0.46
N ALA A 74 -12.78 4.37 -0.23
CA ALA A 74 -12.93 5.36 -1.29
C ALA A 74 -11.56 5.83 -1.81
N SER A 75 -11.33 5.66 -3.12
CA SER A 75 -10.18 6.19 -3.83
C SER A 75 -10.35 7.69 -4.13
N ILE A 76 -9.33 8.35 -4.69
CA ILE A 76 -9.48 9.73 -5.19
C ILE A 76 -10.50 9.81 -6.33
N GLU A 77 -10.67 8.75 -7.12
CA GLU A 77 -11.69 8.68 -8.17
C GLU A 77 -13.09 8.62 -7.57
N ALA A 78 -13.32 7.74 -6.59
CA ALA A 78 -14.59 7.64 -5.87
C ALA A 78 -14.93 8.91 -5.08
N GLU A 79 -13.93 9.65 -4.59
CA GLU A 79 -14.09 10.95 -3.94
C GLU A 79 -14.36 12.12 -4.93
N GLY A 80 -14.32 11.84 -6.24
CA GLY A 80 -14.65 12.82 -7.30
C GLY A 80 -13.54 13.81 -7.61
N TYR A 81 -12.28 13.45 -7.45
CA TYR A 81 -11.15 14.29 -7.86
C TYR A 81 -11.16 14.51 -9.37
N GLU A 82 -10.82 15.74 -9.78
CA GLU A 82 -10.85 16.14 -11.19
C GLU A 82 -9.88 15.34 -12.08
N TYR A 83 -8.74 14.92 -11.52
CA TYR A 83 -7.70 14.18 -12.25
C TYR A 83 -7.32 12.89 -11.53
N PRO A 84 -8.21 11.87 -11.49
CA PRO A 84 -8.01 10.66 -10.68
C PRO A 84 -6.87 9.77 -11.19
N LEU A 85 -6.42 9.98 -12.42
CA LEU A 85 -5.30 9.22 -12.99
C LEU A 85 -3.93 9.84 -12.69
N LEU A 86 -3.88 10.99 -12.01
CA LEU A 86 -2.61 11.58 -11.58
C LEU A 86 -2.20 11.03 -10.21
N ALA A 87 -1.01 10.43 -10.13
CA ALA A 87 -0.45 9.95 -8.87
C ALA A 87 -0.44 11.05 -7.78
N ARG A 88 -0.19 12.31 -8.16
CA ARG A 88 -0.18 13.45 -7.24
C ARG A 88 -1.57 13.84 -6.71
N GLY A 89 -2.66 13.34 -7.27
CA GLY A 89 -3.99 13.46 -6.69
C GLY A 89 -4.05 12.90 -5.25
N TYR A 90 -3.25 11.91 -4.97
CA TYR A 90 -3.15 11.33 -3.63
C TYR A 90 -2.51 12.24 -2.57
N PHE A 91 -1.98 13.41 -2.92
CA PHE A 91 -1.45 14.37 -1.93
C PHE A 91 -2.49 14.82 -0.89
N THR A 92 -3.75 14.81 -1.23
CA THR A 92 -4.85 15.25 -0.36
C THR A 92 -5.73 14.10 0.13
N TRP A 93 -5.55 12.89 -0.40
CA TRP A 93 -6.30 11.71 0.03
C TRP A 93 -5.94 11.28 1.44
N GLY A 94 -6.94 10.92 2.24
CA GLY A 94 -6.74 10.53 3.63
C GLY A 94 -5.98 11.59 4.44
N TYR A 95 -5.03 11.18 5.29
CA TYR A 95 -4.17 12.09 6.06
C TYR A 95 -2.68 11.79 5.87
N GLY A 96 -1.85 12.81 6.06
CA GLY A 96 -0.39 12.69 5.99
C GLY A 96 0.18 11.91 7.16
N VAL A 97 1.14 11.03 6.87
CA VAL A 97 1.87 10.24 7.86
C VAL A 97 3.35 10.61 7.79
N ASP A 98 3.99 10.78 8.95
CA ASP A 98 5.45 10.93 8.97
C ASP A 98 6.12 9.65 8.45
N LYS A 99 7.19 9.80 7.67
CA LYS A 99 7.90 8.66 7.07
C LYS A 99 8.39 7.65 8.10
N SER A 100 8.73 8.12 9.32
CA SER A 100 9.16 7.27 10.44
C SER A 100 8.00 6.44 11.04
N GLN A 101 6.76 6.77 10.69
CA GLN A 101 5.53 6.12 11.15
C GLN A 101 4.83 5.32 10.05
N ILE A 102 5.54 5.06 8.93
CA ILE A 102 4.98 4.28 7.82
C ILE A 102 4.57 2.89 8.29
N GLN A 103 3.45 2.41 7.78
CA GLN A 103 2.89 1.10 8.08
C GLN A 103 2.51 0.35 6.81
N PHE A 104 2.49 -0.96 6.92
CA PHE A 104 2.01 -1.85 5.86
C PHE A 104 0.64 -1.41 5.34
N GLY A 105 0.51 -1.24 4.02
CA GLY A 105 -0.71 -0.78 3.36
C GLY A 105 -0.84 0.74 3.18
N ASP A 106 0.07 1.55 3.75
CA ASP A 106 0.08 2.98 3.48
C ASP A 106 0.33 3.27 2.00
N VAL A 107 -0.33 4.30 1.48
CA VAL A 107 -0.12 4.81 0.13
C VAL A 107 1.10 5.73 0.12
N VAL A 108 2.06 5.45 -0.75
CA VAL A 108 3.30 6.23 -0.87
C VAL A 108 3.38 6.89 -2.23
N LEU A 109 3.73 8.17 -2.23
CA LEU A 109 3.92 8.98 -3.43
C LEU A 109 5.39 9.27 -3.65
N PHE A 110 5.84 9.07 -4.87
CA PHE A 110 7.20 9.38 -5.31
C PHE A 110 7.20 10.40 -6.44
N SER A 111 8.26 11.20 -6.55
CA SER A 111 8.52 11.97 -7.76
C SER A 111 8.92 11.03 -8.90
N ARG A 112 8.42 11.30 -10.10
CA ARG A 112 8.80 10.58 -11.33
C ARG A 112 8.98 11.59 -12.45
N GLY A 113 10.00 11.39 -13.28
CA GLY A 113 10.28 12.31 -14.39
C GLY A 113 10.70 13.71 -13.95
N THR A 114 10.58 14.68 -14.85
CA THR A 114 11.04 16.06 -14.66
C THR A 114 9.91 17.07 -14.54
N ALA A 115 8.70 16.74 -15.00
CA ALA A 115 7.55 17.63 -14.94
C ALA A 115 6.89 17.59 -13.55
N GLY A 116 6.45 18.76 -13.09
CA GLY A 116 5.87 18.92 -11.75
C GLY A 116 4.59 18.11 -11.47
N TRP A 117 3.89 17.66 -12.51
CA TRP A 117 2.71 16.80 -12.39
C TRP A 117 3.03 15.30 -12.35
N GLN A 118 4.21 14.90 -12.84
CA GLN A 118 4.61 13.50 -12.86
C GLN A 118 4.83 12.97 -11.44
N GLY A 119 4.47 11.71 -11.25
CA GLY A 119 4.63 11.02 -9.98
C GLY A 119 4.41 9.52 -10.13
N HIS A 120 4.71 8.79 -9.08
CA HIS A 120 4.37 7.39 -8.94
C HIS A 120 3.66 7.19 -7.60
N VAL A 121 2.73 6.23 -7.55
CA VAL A 121 1.98 5.90 -6.35
C VAL A 121 1.83 4.39 -6.22
N GLY A 122 1.92 3.89 -5.00
CA GLY A 122 1.73 2.48 -4.68
C GLY A 122 1.61 2.26 -3.17
N PHE A 123 1.51 1.01 -2.75
CA PHE A 123 1.31 0.60 -1.36
C PHE A 123 2.63 0.14 -0.74
N TYR A 124 2.94 0.64 0.44
CA TYR A 124 4.07 0.15 1.21
C TYR A 124 3.81 -1.26 1.74
N VAL A 125 4.73 -2.19 1.46
CA VAL A 125 4.61 -3.60 1.87
C VAL A 125 5.80 -4.10 2.70
N GLY A 126 6.69 -3.21 3.09
CA GLY A 126 7.81 -3.54 3.97
C GLY A 126 9.09 -2.82 3.61
N THR A 127 10.14 -3.08 4.37
CA THR A 127 11.48 -2.53 4.18
C THR A 127 12.47 -3.65 3.96
N THR A 128 13.38 -3.48 3.00
CA THR A 128 14.48 -4.41 2.73
C THR A 128 15.54 -4.31 3.83
N HIS A 129 16.47 -5.28 3.89
CA HIS A 129 17.56 -5.28 4.88
C HIS A 129 18.46 -4.02 4.79
N ASP A 130 18.62 -3.46 3.60
CA ASP A 130 19.40 -2.25 3.30
C ASP A 130 18.58 -0.94 3.38
N GLY A 131 17.36 -1.02 3.91
CA GLY A 131 16.54 0.16 4.25
C GLY A 131 15.69 0.71 3.11
N LEU A 132 15.62 0.05 1.95
CA LEU A 132 14.72 0.45 0.86
C LEU A 132 13.28 0.06 1.20
N TRP A 133 12.31 0.86 0.75
CA TRP A 133 10.90 0.54 0.87
C TRP A 133 10.42 -0.31 -0.31
N ASN A 134 9.83 -1.45 -0.01
CA ASN A 134 9.13 -2.27 -0.98
C ASN A 134 7.74 -1.69 -1.23
N ILE A 135 7.47 -1.35 -2.48
CA ILE A 135 6.21 -0.73 -2.92
C ILE A 135 5.53 -1.67 -3.91
N LEU A 136 4.31 -2.08 -3.58
CA LEU A 136 3.42 -2.81 -4.48
C LEU A 136 2.60 -1.80 -5.28
N GLY A 137 2.71 -1.82 -6.60
CA GLY A 137 2.02 -0.87 -7.45
C GLY A 137 1.84 -1.34 -8.88
N GLY A 138 1.01 -0.62 -9.61
CA GLY A 138 0.87 -0.75 -11.05
C GLY A 138 1.91 0.08 -11.79
N ASN A 139 2.14 -0.25 -13.05
CA ASN A 139 3.08 0.45 -13.94
C ASN A 139 4.51 0.51 -13.38
N GLN A 140 4.94 -0.58 -12.75
CA GLN A 140 6.30 -0.83 -12.28
C GLN A 140 6.97 -1.81 -13.25
N ASN A 141 7.85 -1.30 -14.12
CA ASN A 141 8.38 -2.04 -15.26
C ASN A 141 7.24 -2.67 -16.11
N ASP A 142 6.24 -1.83 -16.44
CA ASP A 142 5.08 -2.15 -17.30
C ASP A 142 4.17 -3.27 -16.75
N LYS A 143 4.21 -3.51 -15.44
CA LYS A 143 3.42 -4.56 -14.78
C LYS A 143 2.97 -4.17 -13.37
N VAL A 144 2.10 -4.99 -12.79
CA VAL A 144 1.84 -4.98 -11.35
C VAL A 144 2.98 -5.71 -10.64
N GLY A 145 3.73 -5.01 -9.82
CA GLY A 145 4.92 -5.56 -9.19
C GLY A 145 5.22 -4.98 -7.82
N ILE A 146 6.28 -5.51 -7.21
CA ILE A 146 6.89 -4.96 -6.01
C ILE A 146 8.29 -4.51 -6.37
N ASP A 147 8.54 -3.21 -6.32
CA ASP A 147 9.84 -2.61 -6.54
C ASP A 147 10.35 -1.93 -5.27
N SER A 148 11.67 -1.82 -5.14
CA SER A 148 12.30 -1.19 -3.97
C SER A 148 12.69 0.25 -4.27
N PHE A 149 12.26 1.16 -3.41
CA PHE A 149 12.48 2.61 -3.55
C PHE A 149 13.24 3.15 -2.35
N ARG A 150 14.04 4.18 -2.57
CA ARG A 150 14.69 4.92 -1.49
C ARG A 150 13.69 5.80 -0.76
N PRO A 151 13.59 5.73 0.58
CA PRO A 151 12.63 6.51 1.37
C PRO A 151 12.75 8.02 1.19
N GLU A 152 13.98 8.52 0.94
CA GLU A 152 14.23 9.95 0.73
C GLU A 152 13.52 10.52 -0.50
N TYR A 153 13.24 9.70 -1.52
CA TYR A 153 12.52 10.12 -2.73
C TYR A 153 10.99 10.08 -2.58
N ALA A 154 10.48 9.52 -1.49
CA ALA A 154 9.06 9.61 -1.19
C ALA A 154 8.69 11.06 -0.88
N MET A 155 7.72 11.59 -1.62
CA MET A 155 7.19 12.94 -1.41
C MET A 155 6.25 12.98 -0.23
N GLN A 156 5.37 11.98 -0.11
CA GLN A 156 4.41 11.84 0.98
C GLN A 156 4.09 10.36 1.25
N VAL A 157 3.67 10.11 2.49
CA VAL A 157 2.99 8.89 2.92
C VAL A 157 1.57 9.28 3.34
N ARG A 158 0.58 8.54 2.87
CA ARG A 158 -0.83 8.81 3.11
C ARG A 158 -1.52 7.58 3.70
N ARG A 159 -2.44 7.81 4.62
CA ARG A 159 -3.24 6.76 5.26
C ARG A 159 -4.70 7.14 5.28
N HIS A 160 -5.58 6.19 4.98
CA HIS A 160 -7.01 6.42 5.10
C HIS A 160 -7.46 6.40 6.57
N THR A 161 -8.48 7.18 6.90
CA THR A 161 -9.00 7.25 8.29
C THR A 161 -9.52 5.91 8.80
N GLU A 162 -10.06 5.07 7.93
CA GLU A 162 -10.50 3.71 8.28
C GLU A 162 -9.37 2.77 8.70
N PHE A 163 -8.12 3.10 8.34
CA PHE A 163 -6.93 2.37 8.81
C PHE A 163 -6.53 2.75 10.25
N SER A 164 -7.01 3.89 10.75
CA SER A 164 -6.57 4.46 12.04
C SER A 164 -7.37 4.01 13.26
N HIS A 165 -8.55 3.40 13.09
CA HIS A 165 -9.47 3.11 14.19
C HIS A 165 -9.02 2.04 15.19
N ILE A 166 -7.85 1.41 15.01
CA ILE A 166 -7.37 0.33 15.86
C ILE A 166 -6.43 0.82 16.98
N TYR A 167 -5.86 2.03 16.89
CA TYR A 167 -4.87 2.52 17.87
C TYR A 167 -5.41 3.51 18.91
N GLN A 168 -6.70 3.86 18.93
CA GLN A 168 -7.26 4.84 19.88
C GLN A 168 -8.10 4.24 21.01
N LYS A 169 -7.96 2.94 21.32
CA LYS A 169 -8.52 2.38 22.55
C LYS A 169 -7.42 1.95 23.49
N LYS A 170 -6.89 2.90 24.23
CA LYS A 170 -6.31 2.71 25.57
C LYS A 170 -6.66 3.89 26.42
#